data_d543c3c9bb31ead52535eb82824486f3
#
_entry.id   d543c3c9bb31ead52535eb82824486f3
#
_cell.length_a   1.000
_cell.length_b   1.000
_cell.length_c   1.000
_cell.angle_alpha   90.00
_cell.angle_beta   90.00
_cell.angle_gamma   90.00
#
_symmetry.space_group_name_H-M   'P 1'
#
loop_
_entity.id
_entity.type
_entity.pdbx_description
1 polymer ?
#
loop_
_entity_poly.entity_id
_entity_poly.type
_entity_poly.pdbx_seq_one_letter_code
_entity_poly.pdbx_strand_id
1 'polypeptide(L)'
;MTAPDATIARKQHRTLEPYHGLVYFSAEAAAGYAALGVTDGQMGYFASRSAPLGAVPAEVVIATFYNFAEAEVRRCIPTAWALASPGDLLEARLDGIDGSLRRILGDEVIGATDVAEAAELAQRAAAACTPQGRPLCAGHLALPWPEPAHLRLWHALSILREHRGDGHIACLVEREVDGCEALVLHGAMGEVPAAILQSSRARTDEEWGAAVDRLQQRHWLDGQGRLTELGRSARQSVEDRTDQLALAPWLHLGRPGCDRLRQLVRPLSRAIVESGSFGFRPPRPPS
;
A
#
# COMPACT_ATOMS: atom_id res chain seq x y z
N MET A 1 29.41 -8.24 9.99
CA MET A 1 27.96 -7.88 10.02
C MET A 1 27.27 -8.70 8.94
N THR A 2 26.28 -9.52 9.28
CA THR A 2 25.51 -10.31 8.31
C THR A 2 24.62 -9.40 7.46
N ALA A 3 24.58 -9.65 6.14
CA ALA A 3 23.67 -8.97 5.24
C ALA A 3 22.21 -9.20 5.67
N PRO A 4 21.28 -8.24 5.42
CA PRO A 4 19.85 -8.47 5.62
C PRO A 4 19.37 -9.66 4.79
N ASP A 5 18.59 -10.56 5.41
CA ASP A 5 17.86 -11.60 4.67
C ASP A 5 16.55 -11.02 4.09
N ALA A 6 15.92 -11.74 3.15
CA ALA A 6 14.72 -11.27 2.47
C ALA A 6 13.55 -10.97 3.44
N THR A 7 13.49 -11.62 4.61
CA THR A 7 12.43 -11.40 5.59
C THR A 7 12.46 -9.98 6.18
N ILE A 8 13.60 -9.27 6.05
CA ILE A 8 13.68 -7.87 6.47
C ILE A 8 12.70 -7.00 5.69
N ALA A 9 12.50 -7.26 4.39
CA ALA A 9 11.59 -6.49 3.55
C ALA A 9 10.14 -6.56 4.07
N ARG A 10 9.69 -7.75 4.48
CA ARG A 10 8.37 -7.95 5.09
C ARG A 10 8.27 -7.28 6.46
N LYS A 11 9.31 -7.37 7.29
CA LYS A 11 9.35 -6.72 8.62
C LYS A 11 9.30 -5.20 8.50
N GLN A 12 10.03 -4.62 7.54
CA GLN A 12 9.99 -3.19 7.26
C GLN A 12 8.59 -2.79 6.79
N HIS A 13 8.04 -3.45 5.77
CA HIS A 13 6.71 -3.18 5.26
C HIS A 13 5.67 -3.15 6.39
N ARG A 14 5.56 -4.20 7.21
CA ARG A 14 4.60 -4.27 8.31
C ARG A 14 4.74 -3.14 9.35
N THR A 15 5.97 -2.66 9.57
CA THR A 15 6.21 -1.56 10.53
C THR A 15 5.87 -0.20 9.93
N LEU A 16 6.15 0.00 8.64
CA LEU A 16 6.09 1.30 7.97
C LEU A 16 4.74 1.58 7.31
N GLU A 17 3.98 0.52 6.98
CA GLU A 17 2.72 0.61 6.25
C GLU A 17 1.66 1.49 6.93
N PRO A 18 1.47 1.50 8.27
CA PRO A 18 0.49 2.39 8.88
C PRO A 18 0.78 3.87 8.65
N TYR A 19 2.06 4.27 8.63
CA TYR A 19 2.44 5.66 8.36
C TYR A 19 2.16 6.04 6.91
N HIS A 20 2.50 5.17 5.95
CA HIS A 20 2.19 5.39 4.54
C HIS A 20 0.69 5.34 4.27
N GLY A 21 0.01 4.28 4.74
CA GLY A 21 -1.36 3.96 4.38
C GLY A 21 -2.42 4.89 4.99
N LEU A 22 -2.05 5.71 6.00
CA LEU A 22 -2.97 6.64 6.64
C LEU A 22 -3.71 7.53 5.63
N VAL A 23 -3.05 7.96 4.56
CA VAL A 23 -3.63 8.85 3.54
C VAL A 23 -4.92 8.30 2.92
N TYR A 24 -5.05 6.98 2.79
CA TYR A 24 -6.23 6.35 2.21
C TYR A 24 -7.46 6.33 3.13
N PHE A 25 -7.26 6.68 4.39
CA PHE A 25 -8.28 6.73 5.44
C PHE A 25 -8.36 8.13 6.07
N SER A 26 -7.67 9.09 5.49
CA SER A 26 -7.58 10.47 5.96
C SER A 26 -8.86 11.24 5.61
N ALA A 27 -9.54 11.76 6.63
CA ALA A 27 -10.68 12.65 6.41
C ALA A 27 -10.24 13.98 5.76
N GLU A 28 -9.04 14.45 6.08
CA GLU A 28 -8.44 15.66 5.51
C GLU A 28 -8.16 15.49 4.03
N ALA A 29 -7.60 14.34 3.61
CA ALA A 29 -7.39 14.05 2.18
C ALA A 29 -8.72 13.92 1.44
N ALA A 30 -9.71 13.23 2.03
CA ALA A 30 -11.05 13.12 1.45
C ALA A 30 -11.72 14.49 1.28
N ALA A 31 -11.59 15.39 2.26
CA ALA A 31 -12.08 16.75 2.17
C ALA A 31 -11.37 17.55 1.07
N GLY A 32 -10.05 17.39 0.92
CA GLY A 32 -9.27 18.01 -0.16
C GLY A 32 -9.75 17.56 -1.54
N TYR A 33 -9.96 16.23 -1.73
CA TYR A 33 -10.52 15.71 -2.99
C TYR A 33 -11.94 16.20 -3.26
N ALA A 34 -12.78 16.28 -2.24
CA ALA A 34 -14.14 16.79 -2.37
C ALA A 34 -14.18 18.27 -2.77
N ALA A 35 -13.24 19.09 -2.26
CA ALA A 35 -13.09 20.50 -2.67
C ALA A 35 -12.73 20.65 -4.17
N LEU A 36 -12.08 19.64 -4.75
CA LEU A 36 -11.79 19.55 -6.18
C LEU A 36 -12.94 18.93 -7.00
N GLY A 37 -14.09 18.62 -6.37
CA GLY A 37 -15.24 17.99 -7.02
C GLY A 37 -15.21 16.45 -7.01
N VAL A 38 -14.17 15.83 -6.49
CA VAL A 38 -14.03 14.36 -6.38
C VAL A 38 -14.62 13.91 -5.04
N THR A 39 -15.93 13.77 -4.98
CA THR A 39 -16.71 13.45 -3.76
C THR A 39 -16.88 11.94 -3.54
N ASP A 40 -16.70 11.12 -4.57
CA ASP A 40 -16.75 9.66 -4.46
C ASP A 40 -15.44 9.12 -3.89
N GLY A 41 -15.52 8.37 -2.77
CA GLY A 41 -14.33 7.89 -2.07
C GLY A 41 -13.48 6.90 -2.88
N GLN A 42 -14.09 6.04 -3.70
CA GLN A 42 -13.34 5.12 -4.58
C GLN A 42 -12.67 5.89 -5.71
N MET A 43 -13.37 6.88 -6.28
CA MET A 43 -12.78 7.75 -7.30
C MET A 43 -11.59 8.52 -6.72
N GLY A 44 -11.73 9.09 -5.53
CA GLY A 44 -10.63 9.77 -4.82
C GLY A 44 -9.43 8.85 -4.58
N TYR A 45 -9.68 7.61 -4.16
CA TYR A 45 -8.64 6.60 -3.98
C TYR A 45 -7.91 6.28 -5.29
N PHE A 46 -8.64 5.94 -6.36
CA PHE A 46 -8.02 5.59 -7.64
C PHE A 46 -7.25 6.77 -8.23
N ALA A 47 -7.88 7.94 -8.28
CA ALA A 47 -7.28 9.12 -8.88
C ALA A 47 -6.03 9.59 -8.10
N SER A 48 -6.14 9.79 -6.79
CA SER A 48 -5.01 10.31 -6.01
C SER A 48 -3.82 9.33 -5.94
N ARG A 49 -4.09 8.01 -5.93
CA ARG A 49 -3.01 7.01 -5.91
C ARG A 49 -2.36 6.82 -7.28
N SER A 50 -3.11 6.98 -8.38
CA SER A 50 -2.55 6.90 -9.74
C SER A 50 -2.03 8.23 -10.28
N ALA A 51 -2.33 9.37 -9.63
CA ALA A 51 -1.88 10.69 -10.03
C ALA A 51 -0.37 10.81 -10.31
N PRO A 52 0.53 10.09 -9.59
CA PRO A 52 1.96 10.06 -9.94
C PRO A 52 2.27 9.55 -11.36
N LEU A 53 1.34 8.84 -12.00
CA LEU A 53 1.46 8.35 -13.38
C LEU A 53 0.94 9.38 -14.42
N GLY A 54 0.36 10.50 -13.96
CA GLY A 54 -0.34 11.45 -14.80
C GLY A 54 -1.81 11.07 -15.03
N ALA A 55 -2.50 11.73 -15.96
CA ALA A 55 -3.88 11.44 -16.34
C ALA A 55 -3.96 10.17 -17.21
N VAL A 56 -3.60 9.03 -16.63
CA VAL A 56 -3.59 7.74 -17.34
C VAL A 56 -5.00 7.19 -17.57
N PRO A 57 -5.21 6.35 -18.63
CA PRO A 57 -6.48 5.68 -18.85
C PRO A 57 -6.75 4.58 -17.82
N ALA A 58 -8.00 4.13 -17.75
CA ALA A 58 -8.44 3.09 -16.80
C ALA A 58 -7.62 1.81 -16.92
N GLU A 59 -7.19 1.42 -18.12
CA GLU A 59 -6.38 0.23 -18.38
C GLU A 59 -5.06 0.24 -17.59
N VAL A 60 -4.40 1.40 -17.47
CA VAL A 60 -3.16 1.54 -16.71
C VAL A 60 -3.45 1.40 -15.20
N VAL A 61 -4.56 1.98 -14.72
CA VAL A 61 -4.98 1.84 -13.31
C VAL A 61 -5.36 0.40 -13.00
N ILE A 62 -6.10 -0.30 -13.89
CA ILE A 62 -6.43 -1.72 -13.75
C ILE A 62 -5.15 -2.56 -13.65
N ALA A 63 -4.20 -2.34 -14.55
CA ALA A 63 -2.93 -3.07 -14.56
C ALA A 63 -2.09 -2.87 -13.28
N THR A 64 -2.13 -1.67 -12.69
CA THR A 64 -1.30 -1.32 -11.52
C THR A 64 -1.99 -1.57 -10.19
N PHE A 65 -3.34 -1.55 -10.14
CA PHE A 65 -4.11 -1.79 -8.90
C PHE A 65 -4.62 -3.22 -8.79
N TYR A 66 -4.56 -3.96 -9.87
CA TYR A 66 -4.65 -5.40 -10.04
C TYR A 66 -5.86 -6.12 -9.43
N ASN A 67 -6.16 -5.93 -8.14
CA ASN A 67 -7.18 -6.69 -7.41
C ASN A 67 -8.57 -6.02 -7.37
N PHE A 68 -8.70 -4.78 -7.84
CA PHE A 68 -10.00 -4.12 -7.96
C PHE A 68 -10.80 -4.63 -9.16
N ALA A 69 -12.13 -4.62 -9.05
CA ALA A 69 -13.00 -4.90 -10.18
C ALA A 69 -12.79 -3.85 -11.30
N GLU A 70 -12.60 -4.33 -12.53
CA GLU A 70 -12.34 -3.44 -13.68
C GLU A 70 -13.50 -2.43 -13.89
N ALA A 71 -14.75 -2.88 -13.73
CA ALA A 71 -15.92 -2.03 -13.87
C ALA A 71 -15.88 -0.83 -12.92
N GLU A 72 -15.41 -1.05 -11.68
CA GLU A 72 -15.30 0.02 -10.68
C GLU A 72 -14.19 1.01 -11.05
N VAL A 73 -13.04 0.53 -11.52
CA VAL A 73 -11.97 1.41 -12.01
C VAL A 73 -12.46 2.24 -13.19
N ARG A 74 -13.13 1.63 -14.19
CA ARG A 74 -13.66 2.31 -15.37
C ARG A 74 -14.77 3.32 -15.04
N ARG A 75 -15.54 3.10 -13.99
CA ARG A 75 -16.52 4.04 -13.48
C ARG A 75 -15.84 5.32 -12.96
N CYS A 76 -14.69 5.19 -12.34
CA CYS A 76 -13.96 6.29 -11.71
C CYS A 76 -12.99 6.99 -12.66
N ILE A 77 -12.30 6.23 -13.50
CA ILE A 77 -11.28 6.73 -14.42
C ILE A 77 -11.76 6.50 -15.88
N PRO A 78 -11.75 7.51 -16.75
CA PRO A 78 -11.09 8.81 -16.65
C PRO A 78 -11.91 9.95 -16.04
N THR A 79 -13.12 9.68 -15.54
CA THR A 79 -14.05 10.74 -15.03
C THR A 79 -13.35 11.67 -14.03
N ALA A 80 -12.53 11.12 -13.14
CA ALA A 80 -11.78 11.90 -12.15
C ALA A 80 -10.89 12.98 -12.79
N TRP A 81 -10.29 12.69 -13.95
CA TRP A 81 -9.42 13.64 -14.66
C TRP A 81 -10.15 14.82 -15.29
N ALA A 82 -11.47 14.70 -15.47
CA ALA A 82 -12.32 15.81 -15.88
C ALA A 82 -12.69 16.74 -14.71
N LEU A 83 -12.59 16.26 -13.46
CA LEU A 83 -12.88 17.03 -12.26
C LEU A 83 -11.65 17.72 -11.70
N ALA A 84 -10.51 17.02 -11.67
CA ALA A 84 -9.26 17.52 -11.09
C ALA A 84 -8.05 17.02 -11.87
N SER A 85 -7.03 17.86 -12.00
CA SER A 85 -5.78 17.43 -12.61
C SER A 85 -5.00 16.49 -11.67
N PRO A 86 -4.08 15.64 -12.19
CA PRO A 86 -3.18 14.87 -11.35
C PRO A 86 -2.38 15.73 -10.37
N GLY A 87 -1.97 16.94 -10.78
CA GLY A 87 -1.25 17.89 -9.93
C GLY A 87 -2.08 18.34 -8.73
N ASP A 88 -3.34 18.77 -8.96
CA ASP A 88 -4.25 19.19 -7.87
C ASP A 88 -4.51 18.04 -6.87
N LEU A 89 -4.66 16.82 -7.39
CA LEU A 89 -4.88 15.63 -6.56
C LEU A 89 -3.65 15.25 -5.74
N LEU A 90 -2.44 15.45 -6.27
CA LEU A 90 -1.18 15.22 -5.54
C LEU A 90 -1.00 16.26 -4.43
N GLU A 91 -1.32 17.53 -4.69
CA GLU A 91 -1.30 18.60 -3.69
C GLU A 91 -2.31 18.31 -2.57
N ALA A 92 -3.58 18.06 -2.91
CA ALA A 92 -4.62 17.72 -1.93
C ALA A 92 -4.27 16.46 -1.12
N ARG A 93 -3.60 15.47 -1.72
CA ARG A 93 -3.11 14.29 -1.05
C ARG A 93 -2.00 14.60 -0.05
N LEU A 94 -1.06 15.49 -0.43
CA LEU A 94 0.05 15.89 0.42
C LEU A 94 -0.45 16.72 1.60
N ASP A 95 -1.35 17.68 1.36
CA ASP A 95 -1.97 18.49 2.42
C ASP A 95 -2.82 17.65 3.37
N GLY A 96 -3.57 16.68 2.80
CA GLY A 96 -4.39 15.78 3.59
C GLY A 96 -3.57 14.90 4.53
N ILE A 97 -2.43 14.36 4.08
CA ILE A 97 -1.57 13.57 4.97
C ILE A 97 -0.84 14.45 5.98
N ASP A 98 -0.43 15.68 5.63
CA ASP A 98 0.13 16.63 6.58
C ASP A 98 -0.87 16.91 7.72
N GLY A 99 -2.10 17.28 7.38
CA GLY A 99 -3.16 17.53 8.36
C GLY A 99 -3.44 16.33 9.25
N SER A 100 -3.53 15.14 8.68
CA SER A 100 -3.76 13.90 9.44
C SER A 100 -2.62 13.58 10.40
N LEU A 101 -1.36 13.71 9.96
CA LEU A 101 -0.20 13.45 10.81
C LEU A 101 -0.12 14.46 11.96
N ARG A 102 -0.37 15.75 11.69
CA ARG A 102 -0.44 16.79 12.74
C ARG A 102 -1.54 16.50 13.75
N ARG A 103 -2.72 16.18 13.31
CA ARG A 103 -3.86 15.85 14.18
C ARG A 103 -3.60 14.63 15.06
N ILE A 104 -2.95 13.59 14.54
CA ILE A 104 -2.76 12.32 15.25
C ILE A 104 -1.52 12.34 16.12
N LEU A 105 -0.40 12.86 15.62
CA LEU A 105 0.90 12.81 16.29
C LEU A 105 1.24 14.10 17.04
N GLY A 106 0.69 15.23 16.60
CA GLY A 106 1.00 16.56 17.15
C GLY A 106 2.26 17.19 16.54
N ASP A 107 2.30 18.53 16.52
CA ASP A 107 3.41 19.30 15.92
C ASP A 107 4.76 19.03 16.56
N GLU A 108 4.80 18.81 17.88
CA GLU A 108 6.03 18.49 18.61
C GLU A 108 6.66 17.17 18.10
N VAL A 109 5.85 16.13 17.94
CA VAL A 109 6.34 14.82 17.49
C VAL A 109 6.80 14.88 16.03
N ILE A 110 6.01 15.49 15.13
CA ILE A 110 6.38 15.55 13.70
C ILE A 110 7.60 16.46 13.45
N GLY A 111 7.84 17.44 14.33
CA GLY A 111 9.02 18.32 14.29
C GLY A 111 10.24 17.77 15.01
N ALA A 112 10.15 16.60 15.64
CA ALA A 112 11.25 16.02 16.41
C ALA A 112 12.41 15.56 15.52
N THR A 113 13.63 15.58 16.07
CA THR A 113 14.85 15.09 15.40
C THR A 113 14.76 13.63 14.99
N ASP A 114 14.03 12.81 15.75
CA ASP A 114 13.78 11.40 15.45
C ASP A 114 13.02 11.20 14.12
N VAL A 115 12.08 12.09 13.80
CA VAL A 115 11.35 12.06 12.52
C VAL A 115 12.26 12.52 11.38
N ALA A 116 13.13 13.50 11.62
CA ALA A 116 14.13 13.93 10.64
C ALA A 116 15.13 12.79 10.31
N GLU A 117 15.63 12.10 11.33
CA GLU A 117 16.50 10.94 11.17
C GLU A 117 15.78 9.79 10.41
N ALA A 118 14.53 9.51 10.77
CA ALA A 118 13.72 8.51 10.08
C ALA A 118 13.53 8.85 8.59
N ALA A 119 13.29 10.13 8.27
CA ALA A 119 13.17 10.60 6.90
C ALA A 119 14.46 10.39 6.10
N GLU A 120 15.62 10.73 6.67
CA GLU A 120 16.92 10.51 6.03
C GLU A 120 17.21 9.02 5.77
N LEU A 121 16.94 8.15 6.75
CA LEU A 121 17.12 6.72 6.59
C LEU A 121 16.18 6.14 5.52
N ALA A 122 14.90 6.53 5.52
CA ALA A 122 13.93 6.11 4.54
C ALA A 122 14.27 6.62 3.14
N GLN A 123 14.72 7.86 3.01
CA GLN A 123 15.17 8.46 1.75
C GLN A 123 16.39 7.72 1.17
N ARG A 124 17.36 7.36 2.02
CA ARG A 124 18.51 6.53 1.62
C ARG A 124 18.07 5.16 1.11
N ALA A 125 17.11 4.51 1.76
CA ALA A 125 16.56 3.26 1.28
C ALA A 125 15.84 3.45 -0.06
N ALA A 126 14.99 4.47 -0.19
CA ALA A 126 14.23 4.78 -1.40
C ALA A 126 15.13 5.07 -2.61
N ALA A 127 16.32 5.64 -2.40
CA ALA A 127 17.30 5.90 -3.46
C ALA A 127 17.80 4.64 -4.18
N ALA A 128 17.64 3.45 -3.58
CA ALA A 128 17.98 2.16 -4.19
C ALA A 128 16.77 1.47 -4.85
N CYS A 129 15.60 2.09 -4.87
CA CYS A 129 14.46 1.61 -5.65
C CYS A 129 14.70 1.82 -7.13
N THR A 130 14.39 0.80 -7.94
CA THR A 130 14.54 0.85 -9.40
C THR A 130 13.17 0.94 -10.06
N PRO A 131 12.99 1.79 -11.10
CA PRO A 131 11.70 1.99 -11.75
C PRO A 131 11.31 0.89 -12.74
N GLN A 132 12.27 0.08 -13.23
CA GLN A 132 12.03 -0.90 -14.28
C GLN A 132 11.02 -1.96 -13.84
N GLY A 133 9.91 -2.09 -14.61
CA GLY A 133 8.80 -2.99 -14.30
C GLY A 133 7.99 -2.61 -13.06
N ARG A 134 8.10 -1.35 -12.60
CA ARG A 134 7.46 -0.86 -11.37
C ARG A 134 6.80 0.50 -11.60
N PRO A 135 5.62 0.54 -12.24
CA PRO A 135 5.01 1.78 -12.70
C PRO A 135 4.65 2.75 -11.56
N LEU A 136 4.04 2.28 -10.46
CA LEU A 136 3.70 3.16 -9.34
C LEU A 136 4.94 3.67 -8.61
N CYS A 137 5.93 2.81 -8.41
CA CYS A 137 7.22 3.23 -7.86
C CYS A 137 7.89 4.28 -8.76
N ALA A 138 7.89 4.07 -10.08
CA ALA A 138 8.45 5.00 -11.05
C ALA A 138 7.76 6.37 -10.98
N GLY A 139 6.43 6.39 -10.92
CA GLY A 139 5.66 7.63 -10.76
C GLY A 139 6.03 8.38 -9.50
N HIS A 140 6.13 7.70 -8.36
CA HIS A 140 6.52 8.35 -7.09
C HIS A 140 7.98 8.81 -7.08
N LEU A 141 8.91 8.09 -7.73
CA LEU A 141 10.31 8.51 -7.88
C LEU A 141 10.47 9.81 -8.69
N ALA A 142 9.53 10.10 -9.58
CA ALA A 142 9.53 11.31 -10.42
C ALA A 142 8.97 12.54 -9.70
N LEU A 143 8.30 12.39 -8.55
CA LEU A 143 7.73 13.51 -7.81
C LEU A 143 8.81 14.28 -7.05
N PRO A 144 8.63 15.61 -6.87
CA PRO A 144 9.53 16.40 -6.04
C PRO A 144 9.46 15.95 -4.57
N TRP A 145 10.59 16.03 -3.90
CA TRP A 145 10.66 15.76 -2.46
C TRP A 145 10.05 16.91 -1.66
N PRO A 146 9.11 16.65 -0.75
CA PRO A 146 8.59 17.69 0.15
C PRO A 146 9.68 18.13 1.15
N GLU A 147 9.66 19.40 1.57
CA GLU A 147 10.64 19.92 2.51
C GLU A 147 10.43 19.46 3.97
N PRO A 148 9.18 19.42 4.52
CA PRO A 148 8.95 18.98 5.90
C PRO A 148 9.38 17.53 6.12
N ALA A 149 10.11 17.26 7.21
CA ALA A 149 10.71 15.95 7.47
C ALA A 149 9.66 14.82 7.55
N HIS A 150 8.52 15.05 8.18
CA HIS A 150 7.44 14.08 8.29
C HIS A 150 6.79 13.76 6.91
N LEU A 151 6.74 14.73 6.00
CA LEU A 151 6.25 14.51 4.64
C LEU A 151 7.34 13.85 3.76
N ARG A 152 8.63 14.19 3.94
CA ARG A 152 9.73 13.44 3.31
C ARG A 152 9.73 11.97 3.73
N LEU A 153 9.50 11.70 5.02
CA LEU A 153 9.34 10.34 5.53
C LEU A 153 8.19 9.65 4.80
N TRP A 154 7.00 10.27 4.78
CA TRP A 154 5.83 9.72 4.11
C TRP A 154 6.06 9.43 2.63
N HIS A 155 6.70 10.36 1.90
CA HIS A 155 7.02 10.21 0.49
C HIS A 155 8.01 9.06 0.25
N ALA A 156 9.08 8.97 1.05
CA ALA A 156 10.03 7.87 0.98
C ALA A 156 9.35 6.51 1.22
N LEU A 157 8.44 6.45 2.22
CA LEU A 157 7.68 5.23 2.52
C LEU A 157 6.70 4.89 1.39
N SER A 158 6.17 5.89 0.68
CA SER A 158 5.33 5.69 -0.51
C SER A 158 6.13 5.02 -1.64
N ILE A 159 7.34 5.51 -1.94
CA ILE A 159 8.25 4.90 -2.93
C ILE A 159 8.55 3.44 -2.55
N LEU A 160 8.94 3.19 -1.30
CA LEU A 160 9.29 1.86 -0.81
C LEU A 160 8.10 0.89 -0.84
N ARG A 161 6.92 1.39 -0.49
CA ARG A 161 5.66 0.62 -0.54
C ARG A 161 5.28 0.25 -1.97
N GLU A 162 5.33 1.22 -2.90
CA GLU A 162 4.98 0.94 -4.29
C GLU A 162 6.06 0.08 -4.98
N HIS A 163 7.34 0.24 -4.62
CA HIS A 163 8.40 -0.68 -5.06
C HIS A 163 8.11 -2.14 -4.68
N ARG A 164 7.63 -2.38 -3.45
CA ARG A 164 7.20 -3.71 -3.02
C ARG A 164 5.90 -4.14 -3.71
N GLY A 165 4.93 -3.24 -3.82
CA GLY A 165 3.61 -3.50 -4.39
C GLY A 165 3.67 -3.93 -5.86
N ASP A 166 4.40 -3.17 -6.68
CA ASP A 166 4.62 -3.52 -8.08
C ASP A 166 5.34 -4.87 -8.23
N GLY A 167 6.32 -5.15 -7.35
CA GLY A 167 6.99 -6.45 -7.30
C GLY A 167 6.06 -7.59 -6.89
N HIS A 168 5.11 -7.35 -6.00
CA HIS A 168 4.10 -8.34 -5.61
C HIS A 168 3.17 -8.69 -6.78
N ILE A 169 2.71 -7.69 -7.53
CA ILE A 169 1.90 -7.91 -8.73
C ILE A 169 2.67 -8.76 -9.76
N ALA A 170 3.95 -8.49 -9.99
CA ALA A 170 4.77 -9.30 -10.88
C ALA A 170 4.85 -10.78 -10.41
N CYS A 171 4.90 -11.03 -9.10
CA CYS A 171 4.87 -12.39 -8.55
C CYS A 171 3.50 -13.07 -8.75
N LEU A 172 2.40 -12.33 -8.62
CA LEU A 172 1.06 -12.87 -8.87
C LEU A 172 0.89 -13.25 -10.35
N VAL A 173 1.31 -12.38 -11.26
CA VAL A 173 1.27 -12.62 -12.73
C VAL A 173 2.12 -13.85 -13.09
N GLU A 174 3.34 -13.98 -12.56
CA GLU A 174 4.23 -15.13 -12.80
C GLU A 174 3.59 -16.45 -12.33
N ARG A 175 2.77 -16.40 -11.27
CA ARG A 175 2.05 -17.56 -10.72
C ARG A 175 0.67 -17.78 -11.32
N GLU A 176 0.29 -16.98 -12.32
CA GLU A 176 -1.05 -17.05 -12.95
C GLU A 176 -2.18 -16.91 -11.90
N VAL A 177 -1.97 -16.03 -10.92
CA VAL A 177 -2.96 -15.68 -9.89
C VAL A 177 -3.56 -14.33 -10.26
N ASP A 178 -4.83 -14.31 -10.62
CA ASP A 178 -5.51 -13.06 -10.92
C ASP A 178 -5.84 -12.23 -9.68
N GLY A 179 -6.33 -10.99 -9.89
CA GLY A 179 -6.59 -10.06 -8.80
C GLY A 179 -7.68 -10.53 -7.84
N CYS A 180 -8.71 -11.26 -8.31
CA CYS A 180 -9.76 -11.81 -7.47
C CYS A 180 -9.27 -13.04 -6.69
N GLU A 181 -8.54 -13.94 -7.35
CA GLU A 181 -7.90 -15.10 -6.71
C GLU A 181 -6.93 -14.68 -5.59
N ALA A 182 -6.17 -13.60 -5.80
CA ALA A 182 -5.29 -13.04 -4.76
C ALA A 182 -6.08 -12.59 -3.52
N LEU A 183 -7.26 -11.98 -3.70
CA LEU A 183 -8.15 -11.60 -2.59
C LEU A 183 -8.74 -12.82 -1.89
N VAL A 184 -9.21 -13.83 -2.64
CA VAL A 184 -9.75 -15.07 -2.08
C VAL A 184 -8.69 -15.78 -1.24
N LEU A 185 -7.47 -15.91 -1.74
CA LEU A 185 -6.35 -16.50 -0.99
C LEU A 185 -6.03 -15.70 0.27
N HIS A 186 -6.11 -14.35 0.21
CA HIS A 186 -5.90 -13.50 1.39
C HIS A 186 -7.01 -13.71 2.42
N GLY A 187 -8.28 -13.74 2.01
CA GLY A 187 -9.41 -14.01 2.90
C GLY A 187 -9.34 -15.38 3.56
N ALA A 188 -8.88 -16.41 2.82
CA ALA A 188 -8.72 -17.77 3.32
C ALA A 188 -7.60 -17.91 4.38
N MET A 189 -6.72 -16.90 4.56
CA MET A 189 -5.80 -16.82 5.69
C MET A 189 -6.48 -16.43 7.01
N GLY A 190 -7.66 -15.81 6.95
CA GLY A 190 -8.41 -15.39 8.12
C GLY A 190 -7.93 -14.12 8.82
N GLU A 191 -6.92 -13.43 8.29
CA GLU A 191 -6.43 -12.16 8.85
C GLU A 191 -7.39 -10.99 8.59
N VAL A 192 -8.05 -11.00 7.42
CA VAL A 192 -9.08 -10.04 7.04
C VAL A 192 -10.31 -10.82 6.57
N PRO A 193 -11.53 -10.47 7.04
CA PRO A 193 -12.75 -11.13 6.57
C PRO A 193 -12.92 -11.03 5.05
N ALA A 194 -13.24 -12.16 4.41
CA ALA A 194 -13.43 -12.24 2.96
C ALA A 194 -14.44 -11.20 2.43
N ALA A 195 -15.56 -11.01 3.15
CA ALA A 195 -16.58 -10.04 2.79
C ALA A 195 -16.05 -8.58 2.74
N ILE A 196 -15.10 -8.22 3.62
CA ILE A 196 -14.46 -6.91 3.61
C ILE A 196 -13.54 -6.78 2.39
N LEU A 197 -12.77 -7.83 2.06
CA LEU A 197 -11.91 -7.83 0.88
C LEU A 197 -12.73 -7.72 -0.40
N GLN A 198 -13.80 -8.49 -0.51
CA GLN A 198 -14.70 -8.51 -1.65
C GLN A 198 -15.36 -7.14 -1.86
N SER A 199 -16.04 -6.60 -0.83
CA SER A 199 -16.77 -5.34 -0.92
C SER A 199 -15.85 -4.14 -1.17
N SER A 200 -14.71 -4.06 -0.48
CA SER A 200 -13.76 -2.95 -0.63
C SER A 200 -13.04 -2.93 -1.99
N ARG A 201 -13.10 -4.01 -2.76
CA ARG A 201 -12.55 -4.13 -4.12
C ARG A 201 -13.65 -4.21 -5.19
N ALA A 202 -14.91 -4.00 -4.78
CA ALA A 202 -16.09 -4.01 -5.63
C ALA A 202 -16.26 -5.32 -6.45
N ARG A 203 -15.79 -6.46 -5.92
CA ARG A 203 -15.93 -7.77 -6.57
C ARG A 203 -17.34 -8.31 -6.36
N THR A 204 -17.98 -8.74 -7.45
CA THR A 204 -19.31 -9.38 -7.39
C THR A 204 -19.24 -10.79 -6.79
N ASP A 205 -20.37 -11.32 -6.34
CA ASP A 205 -20.45 -12.70 -5.86
C ASP A 205 -20.09 -13.70 -6.97
N GLU A 206 -20.44 -13.39 -8.21
CA GLU A 206 -20.11 -14.21 -9.39
C GLU A 206 -18.58 -14.23 -9.63
N GLU A 207 -17.91 -13.08 -9.66
CA GLU A 207 -16.44 -13.00 -9.80
C GLU A 207 -15.74 -13.74 -8.67
N TRP A 208 -16.22 -13.56 -7.44
CA TRP A 208 -15.67 -14.21 -6.25
C TRP A 208 -15.85 -15.73 -6.30
N GLY A 209 -17.05 -16.20 -6.65
CA GLY A 209 -17.36 -17.63 -6.80
C GLY A 209 -16.48 -18.27 -7.88
N ALA A 210 -16.38 -17.63 -9.04
CA ALA A 210 -15.53 -18.13 -10.14
C ALA A 210 -14.04 -18.20 -9.74
N ALA A 211 -13.53 -17.25 -8.94
CA ALA A 211 -12.16 -17.30 -8.40
C ALA A 211 -11.99 -18.46 -7.40
N VAL A 212 -12.97 -18.70 -6.52
CA VAL A 212 -12.97 -19.87 -5.62
C VAL A 212 -12.92 -21.18 -6.41
N ASP A 213 -13.75 -21.31 -7.44
CA ASP A 213 -13.82 -22.53 -8.28
C ASP A 213 -12.46 -22.80 -8.97
N ARG A 214 -11.81 -21.79 -9.54
CA ARG A 214 -10.49 -21.94 -10.15
C ARG A 214 -9.43 -22.36 -9.14
N LEU A 215 -9.44 -21.78 -7.92
CA LEU A 215 -8.51 -22.15 -6.86
C LEU A 215 -8.77 -23.57 -6.32
N GLN A 216 -10.02 -24.03 -6.31
CA GLN A 216 -10.37 -25.42 -5.98
C GLN A 216 -9.89 -26.39 -7.07
N GLN A 217 -10.04 -26.05 -8.36
CA GLN A 217 -9.50 -26.82 -9.48
C GLN A 217 -7.97 -26.96 -9.42
N ARG A 218 -7.28 -25.91 -8.94
CA ARG A 218 -5.83 -25.95 -8.67
C ARG A 218 -5.47 -26.68 -7.37
N HIS A 219 -6.45 -27.20 -6.64
CA HIS A 219 -6.28 -27.81 -5.30
C HIS A 219 -5.62 -26.87 -4.27
N TRP A 220 -5.77 -25.57 -4.43
CA TRP A 220 -5.28 -24.58 -3.45
C TRP A 220 -6.30 -24.29 -2.36
N LEU A 221 -7.59 -24.49 -2.67
CA LEU A 221 -8.67 -24.49 -1.70
C LEU A 221 -9.34 -25.88 -1.65
N ASP A 222 -9.84 -26.23 -0.45
CA ASP A 222 -10.70 -27.40 -0.28
C ASP A 222 -12.17 -27.05 -0.62
N GLY A 223 -13.06 -28.06 -0.57
CA GLY A 223 -14.49 -27.89 -0.86
C GLY A 223 -15.24 -26.96 0.12
N GLN A 224 -14.61 -26.52 1.21
CA GLN A 224 -15.14 -25.55 2.17
C GLN A 224 -14.46 -24.17 2.02
N GLY A 225 -13.65 -23.95 0.97
CA GLY A 225 -12.96 -22.68 0.72
C GLY A 225 -11.76 -22.41 1.64
N ARG A 226 -11.25 -23.41 2.35
CA ARG A 226 -10.09 -23.29 3.23
C ARG A 226 -8.82 -23.60 2.46
N LEU A 227 -7.71 -22.94 2.78
CA LEU A 227 -6.41 -23.25 2.18
C LEU A 227 -5.98 -24.69 2.46
N THR A 228 -5.65 -25.41 1.40
CA THR A 228 -4.92 -26.69 1.50
C THR A 228 -3.44 -26.44 1.83
N GLU A 229 -2.67 -27.51 2.06
CA GLU A 229 -1.21 -27.39 2.21
C GLU A 229 -0.56 -26.85 0.94
N LEU A 230 -1.03 -27.30 -0.24
CA LEU A 230 -0.56 -26.80 -1.52
C LEU A 230 -0.86 -25.29 -1.68
N GLY A 231 -2.08 -24.86 -1.33
CA GLY A 231 -2.47 -23.45 -1.37
C GLY A 231 -1.65 -22.58 -0.42
N ARG A 232 -1.39 -23.05 0.80
CA ARG A 232 -0.50 -22.35 1.75
C ARG A 232 0.91 -22.21 1.20
N SER A 233 1.48 -23.30 0.65
CA SER A 233 2.81 -23.30 0.04
C SER A 233 2.89 -22.36 -1.15
N ALA A 234 1.89 -22.40 -2.05
CA ALA A 234 1.83 -21.51 -3.21
C ALA A 234 1.79 -20.03 -2.81
N ARG A 235 0.91 -19.68 -1.85
CA ARG A 235 0.82 -18.32 -1.32
C ARG A 235 2.13 -17.88 -0.63
N GLN A 236 2.73 -18.76 0.18
CA GLN A 236 4.00 -18.48 0.84
C GLN A 236 5.11 -18.19 -0.18
N SER A 237 5.15 -18.95 -1.28
CA SER A 237 6.14 -18.73 -2.33
C SER A 237 5.99 -17.36 -3.03
N VAL A 238 4.75 -16.86 -3.21
CA VAL A 238 4.50 -15.49 -3.69
C VAL A 238 5.05 -14.46 -2.71
N GLU A 239 4.79 -14.64 -1.40
CA GLU A 239 5.31 -13.73 -0.36
C GLU A 239 6.83 -13.73 -0.30
N ASP A 240 7.46 -14.89 -0.35
CA ASP A 240 8.92 -15.02 -0.30
C ASP A 240 9.58 -14.40 -1.53
N ARG A 241 8.98 -14.58 -2.71
CA ARG A 241 9.45 -13.93 -3.93
C ARG A 241 9.26 -12.43 -3.89
N THR A 242 8.12 -11.96 -3.37
CA THR A 242 7.87 -10.53 -3.13
C THR A 242 8.94 -9.93 -2.22
N ASP A 243 9.29 -10.62 -1.12
CA ASP A 243 10.33 -10.17 -0.20
C ASP A 243 11.70 -10.06 -0.90
N GLN A 244 12.04 -11.05 -1.74
CA GLN A 244 13.28 -11.02 -2.54
C GLN A 244 13.30 -9.83 -3.52
N LEU A 245 12.19 -9.58 -4.24
CA LEU A 245 12.08 -8.46 -5.18
C LEU A 245 12.09 -7.09 -4.49
N ALA A 246 11.71 -7.04 -3.23
CA ALA A 246 11.69 -5.82 -2.42
C ALA A 246 12.97 -5.64 -1.56
N LEU A 247 14.00 -6.49 -1.72
CA LEU A 247 15.14 -6.53 -0.80
C LEU A 247 16.18 -5.43 -1.05
N ALA A 248 16.36 -4.99 -2.30
CA ALA A 248 17.44 -4.07 -2.70
C ALA A 248 17.54 -2.79 -1.85
N PRO A 249 16.45 -2.05 -1.55
CA PRO A 249 16.49 -0.88 -0.67
C PRO A 249 17.05 -1.17 0.72
N TRP A 250 16.77 -2.33 1.26
CA TRP A 250 17.17 -2.74 2.61
C TRP A 250 18.62 -3.22 2.66
N LEU A 251 19.11 -3.85 1.59
CA LEU A 251 20.54 -4.14 1.43
C LEU A 251 21.35 -2.86 1.37
N HIS A 252 20.88 -1.86 0.61
CA HIS A 252 21.53 -0.55 0.50
C HIS A 252 21.58 0.19 1.84
N LEU A 253 20.48 0.18 2.61
CA LEU A 253 20.41 0.81 3.93
C LEU A 253 21.29 0.08 4.97
N GLY A 254 21.45 -1.24 4.81
CA GLY A 254 22.16 -2.11 5.75
C GLY A 254 21.34 -2.44 7.01
N ARG A 255 21.72 -3.52 7.68
CA ARG A 255 21.01 -4.03 8.87
C ARG A 255 20.85 -2.98 9.98
N PRO A 256 21.91 -2.21 10.36
CA PRO A 256 21.75 -1.20 11.42
C PRO A 256 20.78 -0.08 11.04
N GLY A 257 20.82 0.41 9.79
CA GLY A 257 19.89 1.41 9.30
C GLY A 257 18.44 0.91 9.28
N CYS A 258 18.22 -0.34 8.85
CA CYS A 258 16.91 -0.98 8.88
C CYS A 258 16.33 -1.08 10.32
N ASP A 259 17.14 -1.52 11.27
CA ASP A 259 16.71 -1.68 12.66
C ASP A 259 16.44 -0.30 13.28
N ARG A 260 17.28 0.71 13.00
CA ARG A 260 17.08 2.09 13.48
C ARG A 260 15.82 2.72 12.88
N LEU A 261 15.59 2.62 11.58
CA LEU A 261 14.38 3.13 10.94
C LEU A 261 13.10 2.53 11.58
N ARG A 262 13.10 1.21 11.81
CA ARG A 262 11.97 0.55 12.48
C ARG A 262 11.79 1.01 13.92
N GLN A 263 12.87 1.23 14.64
CA GLN A 263 12.83 1.76 16.01
C GLN A 263 12.15 3.14 16.05
N LEU A 264 12.52 4.02 15.12
CA LEU A 264 12.00 5.39 15.04
C LEU A 264 10.52 5.43 14.57
N VAL A 265 10.16 4.64 13.56
CA VAL A 265 8.80 4.70 12.98
C VAL A 265 7.77 3.87 13.74
N ARG A 266 8.18 2.82 14.46
CA ARG A 266 7.23 1.95 15.18
C ARG A 266 6.31 2.70 16.17
N PRO A 267 6.77 3.65 17.01
CA PRO A 267 5.88 4.41 17.89
C PRO A 267 4.90 5.28 17.11
N LEU A 268 5.33 5.89 16.00
CA LEU A 268 4.46 6.69 15.12
C LEU A 268 3.37 5.82 14.48
N SER A 269 3.75 4.69 13.90
CA SER A 269 2.80 3.73 13.32
C SER A 269 1.81 3.19 14.34
N ARG A 270 2.26 2.94 15.58
CA ARG A 270 1.39 2.51 16.67
C ARG A 270 0.36 3.59 17.01
N ALA A 271 0.79 4.84 17.21
CA ALA A 271 -0.11 5.96 17.49
C ALA A 271 -1.16 6.15 16.39
N ILE A 272 -0.76 5.99 15.11
CA ILE A 272 -1.69 6.05 13.97
C ILE A 272 -2.73 4.91 14.03
N VAL A 273 -2.32 3.69 14.32
CA VAL A 273 -3.26 2.55 14.46
C VAL A 273 -4.20 2.75 15.66
N GLU A 274 -3.68 3.21 16.78
CA GLU A 274 -4.45 3.46 18.00
C GLU A 274 -5.41 4.65 17.89
N SER A 275 -5.19 5.56 16.93
CA SER A 275 -6.10 6.67 16.65
C SER A 275 -7.48 6.21 16.14
N GLY A 276 -7.57 4.95 15.64
CA GLY A 276 -8.79 4.40 15.04
C GLY A 276 -9.04 4.87 13.62
N SER A 277 -8.12 5.60 12.97
CA SER A 277 -8.29 6.14 11.61
C SER A 277 -8.53 5.06 10.55
N PHE A 278 -8.08 3.82 10.76
CA PHE A 278 -8.30 2.70 9.85
C PHE A 278 -9.68 2.03 9.98
N GLY A 279 -10.60 2.60 10.78
CA GLY A 279 -11.94 2.01 11.00
C GLY A 279 -11.97 0.78 11.91
N PHE A 280 -10.80 0.34 12.41
CA PHE A 280 -10.70 -0.70 13.43
C PHE A 280 -9.82 -0.22 14.58
N ARG A 281 -10.18 -0.60 15.78
CA ARG A 281 -9.36 -0.36 16.97
C ARG A 281 -8.81 -1.72 17.42
N PRO A 282 -7.50 -1.91 17.46
CA PRO A 282 -6.96 -3.18 17.97
C PRO A 282 -7.42 -3.39 19.42
N PRO A 283 -7.64 -4.63 19.85
CA PRO A 283 -7.95 -4.92 21.24
C PRO A 283 -6.85 -4.35 22.12
N ARG A 284 -7.26 -3.65 23.20
CA ARG A 284 -6.32 -3.12 24.19
C ARG A 284 -5.56 -4.31 24.78
N PRO A 285 -4.21 -4.29 24.84
CA PRO A 285 -3.48 -5.35 25.53
C PRO A 285 -3.99 -5.45 26.96
N PRO A 286 -4.09 -6.66 27.53
CA PRO A 286 -4.46 -6.82 28.93
C PRO A 286 -3.50 -6.01 29.80
N SER A 287 -4.09 -5.26 30.73
CA SER A 287 -3.40 -4.41 31.72
C SER A 287 -2.51 -5.23 32.65
#